data_50f35e97e0a2c1768a63cb45d95dc4f7
#
_entry.id   50f35e97e0a2c1768a63cb45d95dc4f7
#
_cell.length_a   1.000
_cell.length_b   1.000
_cell.length_c   1.000
_cell.angle_alpha   90.00
_cell.angle_beta   90.00
_cell.angle_gamma   90.00
#
_symmetry.space_group_name_H-M   'P 1'
#
loop_
_entity.id
_entity.type
_entity.pdbx_description
1 polymer ?
#
loop_
_entity_poly.entity_id
_entity_poly.type
_entity_poly.pdbx_seq_one_letter_code
_entity_poly.pdbx_strand_id
1 'polypeptide(L)'
;MLKCVISYPEFDDEQQIIRSNINESFEKVKAVVSTKEILSAQEAVKEVYMDDKIEKYILKLIFATRFPEYNVLSDLKPIIGFGSSPRGSINLAKAAKCNAFINRRGYVIPDDVREVIYDVLRHR
;
A
#
# COMPACT_ATOMS: atom_id res chain seq x y z
N MET A 1 -0.61 -1.12 8.37
CA MET A 1 0.57 -0.24 8.38
C MET A 1 1.29 -0.42 7.06
N LEU A 2 1.55 0.67 6.34
CA LEU A 2 2.24 0.71 5.06
C LEU A 2 3.67 1.23 5.27
N LYS A 3 4.62 0.76 4.46
CA LYS A 3 5.98 1.28 4.40
C LYS A 3 6.20 1.93 3.04
N CYS A 4 6.07 3.25 3.00
CA CYS A 4 6.44 4.02 1.81
C CYS A 4 7.96 4.26 1.82
N VAL A 5 8.59 4.05 0.69
CA VAL A 5 10.01 4.35 0.49
C VAL A 5 10.12 5.64 -0.30
N ILE A 6 10.79 6.62 0.31
CA ILE A 6 11.06 7.90 -0.33
C ILE A 6 12.52 7.88 -0.73
N SER A 7 12.81 8.09 -2.01
CA SER A 7 14.15 8.26 -2.56
C SER A 7 14.66 9.68 -2.33
N TYR A 8 15.95 9.89 -2.57
CA TYR A 8 16.50 11.23 -2.70
C TYR A 8 15.88 11.94 -3.92
N PRO A 9 15.75 13.29 -3.87
CA PRO A 9 15.29 14.08 -5.01
C PRO A 9 16.28 13.97 -6.18
N GLU A 10 15.80 14.22 -7.39
CA GLU A 10 16.64 14.38 -8.57
C GLU A 10 17.39 15.74 -8.51
N PHE A 11 18.44 15.90 -9.31
CA PHE A 11 19.30 17.08 -9.29
C PHE A 11 18.54 18.40 -9.42
N ASP A 12 17.57 18.45 -10.32
CA ASP A 12 16.78 19.66 -10.57
C ASP A 12 15.82 19.98 -9.41
N ASP A 13 15.24 18.93 -8.80
CA ASP A 13 14.40 19.08 -7.62
C ASP A 13 15.21 19.57 -6.41
N GLU A 14 16.41 19.05 -6.22
CA GLU A 14 17.31 19.48 -5.15
C GLU A 14 17.74 20.94 -5.34
N GLN A 15 17.95 21.37 -6.57
CA GLN A 15 18.22 22.76 -6.90
C GLN A 15 17.03 23.66 -6.50
N GLN A 16 15.79 23.24 -6.75
CA GLN A 16 14.59 23.97 -6.32
C GLN A 16 14.46 24.03 -4.81
N ILE A 17 14.77 22.93 -4.11
CA ILE A 17 14.77 22.89 -2.64
C ILE A 17 15.75 23.90 -2.07
N ILE A 18 16.98 23.99 -2.62
CA ILE A 18 17.98 24.98 -2.21
C ILE A 18 17.45 26.38 -2.39
N ARG A 19 16.92 26.70 -3.58
CA ARG A 19 16.39 28.05 -3.89
C ARG A 19 15.23 28.45 -2.97
N SER A 20 14.31 27.53 -2.74
CA SER A 20 13.14 27.76 -1.87
C SER A 20 13.56 27.99 -0.42
N ASN A 21 14.57 27.26 0.06
CA ASN A 21 15.08 27.42 1.43
C ASN A 21 15.85 28.73 1.62
N ILE A 22 16.72 29.10 0.67
CA ILE A 22 17.51 30.34 0.78
C ILE A 22 16.61 31.59 0.70
N ASN A 23 15.55 31.51 -0.11
CA ASN A 23 14.63 32.64 -0.32
C ASN A 23 13.44 32.65 0.66
N GLU A 24 13.38 31.72 1.61
CA GLU A 24 12.25 31.52 2.53
C GLU A 24 10.88 31.53 1.84
N SER A 25 10.83 31.10 0.57
CA SER A 25 9.64 31.14 -0.28
C SER A 25 8.79 29.87 -0.17
N PHE A 26 8.42 29.51 1.08
CA PHE A 26 7.51 28.41 1.31
C PHE A 26 6.05 28.88 1.25
N GLU A 27 5.28 28.31 0.33
CA GLU A 27 3.83 28.48 0.39
C GLU A 27 3.26 27.77 1.61
N LYS A 28 2.38 28.47 2.35
CA LYS A 28 1.68 27.84 3.47
C LYS A 28 0.74 26.75 2.96
N VAL A 29 0.95 25.54 3.46
CA VAL A 29 0.07 24.41 3.15
C VAL A 29 -1.34 24.71 3.65
N LYS A 30 -2.32 24.60 2.76
CA LYS A 30 -3.74 24.75 3.08
C LYS A 30 -4.38 23.39 3.30
N ALA A 31 -5.33 23.29 4.24
CA ALA A 31 -6.10 22.07 4.43
C ALA A 31 -6.95 21.79 3.18
N VAL A 32 -6.82 20.61 2.61
CA VAL A 32 -7.56 20.16 1.42
C VAL A 32 -8.78 19.33 1.83
N VAL A 33 -8.70 18.61 2.95
CA VAL A 33 -9.76 17.79 3.52
C VAL A 33 -9.88 18.05 5.03
N SER A 34 -11.08 17.99 5.54
CA SER A 34 -11.38 18.10 6.95
C SER A 34 -11.26 16.73 7.66
N THR A 35 -11.07 16.74 8.97
CA THR A 35 -11.10 15.52 9.80
C THR A 35 -12.42 14.75 9.64
N LYS A 36 -13.54 15.47 9.51
CA LYS A 36 -14.87 14.85 9.33
C LYS A 36 -14.95 14.08 8.01
N GLU A 37 -14.40 14.63 6.92
CA GLU A 37 -14.36 13.95 5.63
C GLU A 37 -13.47 12.70 5.67
N ILE A 38 -12.33 12.74 6.38
CA ILE A 38 -11.47 11.58 6.56
C ILE A 38 -12.21 10.47 7.32
N LEU A 39 -12.90 10.80 8.40
CA LEU A 39 -13.68 9.81 9.16
C LEU A 39 -14.82 9.23 8.32
N SER A 40 -15.51 10.05 7.54
CA SER A 40 -16.55 9.58 6.62
C SER A 40 -15.97 8.66 5.54
N ALA A 41 -14.82 8.98 4.99
CA ALA A 41 -14.13 8.13 4.03
C ALA A 41 -13.72 6.77 4.64
N GLN A 42 -13.26 6.75 5.90
CA GLN A 42 -12.94 5.50 6.61
C GLN A 42 -14.16 4.58 6.75
N GLU A 43 -15.34 5.12 7.02
CA GLU A 43 -16.57 4.32 7.06
C GLU A 43 -16.94 3.83 5.65
N ALA A 44 -16.86 4.68 4.63
CA ALA A 44 -17.15 4.30 3.25
C ALA A 44 -16.22 3.19 2.73
N VAL A 45 -14.94 3.18 3.12
CA VAL A 45 -13.99 2.11 2.77
C VAL A 45 -14.41 0.76 3.34
N LYS A 46 -15.06 0.70 4.49
CA LYS A 46 -15.56 -0.56 5.07
C LYS A 46 -16.61 -1.21 4.18
N GLU A 47 -17.45 -0.40 3.52
CA GLU A 47 -18.53 -0.85 2.63
C GLU A 47 -18.03 -1.32 1.25
N VAL A 48 -16.76 -1.06 0.89
CA VAL A 48 -16.19 -1.57 -0.37
C VAL A 48 -16.25 -3.09 -0.39
N TYR A 49 -16.91 -3.64 -1.41
CA TYR A 49 -17.09 -5.08 -1.56
C TYR A 49 -15.79 -5.78 -1.92
N MET A 50 -15.56 -6.94 -1.33
CA MET A 50 -14.45 -7.83 -1.67
C MET A 50 -15.00 -9.24 -1.93
N ASP A 51 -14.80 -9.75 -3.13
CA ASP A 51 -15.22 -11.11 -3.50
C ASP A 51 -14.30 -12.18 -2.88
N ASP A 52 -14.84 -13.33 -2.54
CA ASP A 52 -14.09 -14.48 -2.01
C ASP A 52 -12.89 -14.87 -2.87
N LYS A 53 -12.95 -14.66 -4.19
CA LYS A 53 -11.84 -14.93 -5.10
C LYS A 53 -10.66 -13.99 -4.85
N ILE A 54 -10.94 -12.73 -4.50
CA ILE A 54 -9.91 -11.76 -4.13
C ILE A 54 -9.31 -12.10 -2.77
N GLU A 55 -10.13 -12.50 -1.80
CA GLU A 55 -9.63 -12.96 -0.50
C GLU A 55 -8.71 -14.18 -0.67
N LYS A 56 -9.12 -15.16 -1.45
CA LYS A 56 -8.30 -16.34 -1.77
C LYS A 56 -7.02 -15.96 -2.51
N TYR A 57 -7.07 -14.96 -3.40
CA TYR A 57 -5.89 -14.45 -4.09
C TYR A 57 -4.90 -13.83 -3.11
N ILE A 58 -5.37 -12.97 -2.19
CA ILE A 58 -4.54 -12.40 -1.12
C ILE A 58 -3.91 -13.50 -0.26
N LEU A 59 -4.71 -14.50 0.14
CA LEU A 59 -4.22 -15.63 0.93
C LEU A 59 -3.14 -16.42 0.19
N LYS A 60 -3.33 -16.71 -1.10
CA LYS A 60 -2.30 -17.39 -1.91
C LYS A 60 -0.98 -16.62 -1.94
N LEU A 61 -1.02 -15.30 -2.12
CA LEU A 61 0.18 -14.46 -2.08
C LEU A 61 0.90 -14.55 -0.73
N ILE A 62 0.17 -14.44 0.37
CA ILE A 62 0.73 -14.53 1.72
C ILE A 62 1.28 -15.93 2.01
N PHE A 63 0.56 -16.99 1.63
CA PHE A 63 1.02 -18.36 1.82
C PHE A 63 2.25 -18.68 0.98
N ALA A 64 2.37 -18.11 -0.23
CA ALA A 64 3.57 -18.24 -1.04
C ALA A 64 4.82 -17.69 -0.35
N THR A 65 4.69 -16.65 0.49
CA THR A 65 5.82 -16.16 1.30
C THR A 65 6.20 -17.08 2.45
N ARG A 66 5.27 -17.90 2.96
CA ARG A 66 5.51 -18.85 4.08
C ARG A 66 6.00 -20.20 3.59
N PHE A 67 5.44 -20.64 2.48
CA PHE A 67 5.63 -21.98 1.93
C PHE A 67 5.92 -21.88 0.42
N PRO A 68 7.07 -21.28 0.04
CA PRO A 68 7.42 -21.09 -1.38
C PRO A 68 7.52 -22.41 -2.13
N GLU A 69 7.90 -23.50 -1.47
CA GLU A 69 8.01 -24.84 -2.04
C GLU A 69 6.70 -25.40 -2.58
N TYR A 70 5.56 -25.03 -1.98
CA TYR A 70 4.24 -25.49 -2.46
C TYR A 70 3.69 -24.66 -3.62
N ASN A 71 4.38 -23.55 -3.99
CA ASN A 71 3.92 -22.63 -5.02
C ASN A 71 4.89 -22.56 -6.23
N VAL A 72 5.69 -23.62 -6.46
CA VAL A 72 6.71 -23.65 -7.53
C VAL A 72 7.72 -22.48 -7.43
N LEU A 73 7.95 -21.99 -6.22
CA LEU A 73 8.83 -20.86 -5.91
C LEU A 73 9.99 -21.28 -4.98
N SER A 74 10.40 -22.54 -5.07
CA SER A 74 11.44 -23.13 -4.22
C SER A 74 12.76 -22.35 -4.27
N ASP A 75 13.08 -21.78 -5.43
CA ASP A 75 14.29 -20.96 -5.64
C ASP A 75 14.29 -19.67 -4.83
N LEU A 76 13.12 -19.19 -4.41
CA LEU A 76 13.01 -18.00 -3.56
C LEU A 76 13.17 -18.30 -2.06
N LYS A 77 13.12 -19.58 -1.66
CA LYS A 77 13.22 -19.99 -0.25
C LYS A 77 14.48 -19.47 0.45
N PRO A 78 15.68 -19.48 -0.16
CA PRO A 78 16.89 -18.93 0.46
C PRO A 78 16.88 -17.42 0.64
N ILE A 79 16.03 -16.72 -0.11
CA ILE A 79 15.94 -15.24 -0.12
C ILE A 79 14.89 -14.74 0.88
N ILE A 80 13.90 -15.59 1.19
CA ILE A 80 12.82 -15.24 2.14
C ILE A 80 13.26 -15.59 3.54
N GLY A 81 13.68 -14.60 4.33
CA GLY A 81 14.06 -14.82 5.73
C GLY A 81 12.87 -15.21 6.62
N PHE A 82 11.72 -14.56 6.42
CA PHE A 82 10.48 -14.83 7.16
C PHE A 82 9.27 -14.67 6.26
N GLY A 83 8.31 -15.60 6.36
CA GLY A 83 7.01 -15.46 5.71
C GLY A 83 6.10 -14.47 6.42
N SER A 84 5.24 -13.80 5.68
CA SER A 84 4.32 -12.80 6.21
C SER A 84 3.32 -13.39 7.21
N SER A 85 3.08 -12.69 8.33
CA SER A 85 2.11 -13.09 9.36
C SER A 85 0.65 -12.89 8.90
N PRO A 86 -0.36 -13.42 9.62
CA PRO A 86 -1.78 -13.15 9.34
C PRO A 86 -2.14 -11.66 9.32
N ARG A 87 -1.38 -10.80 10.03
CA ARG A 87 -1.52 -9.35 9.93
C ARG A 87 -1.22 -8.82 8.53
N GLY A 88 -0.35 -9.50 7.77
CA GLY A 88 -0.09 -9.17 6.38
C GLY A 88 -1.33 -9.33 5.52
N SER A 89 -2.06 -10.45 5.65
CA SER A 89 -3.33 -10.69 4.92
C SER A 89 -4.37 -9.61 5.25
N ILE A 90 -4.57 -9.33 6.54
CA ILE A 90 -5.55 -8.32 6.99
C ILE A 90 -5.20 -6.94 6.45
N ASN A 91 -3.92 -6.54 6.53
CA ASN A 91 -3.50 -5.22 6.07
C ASN A 91 -3.53 -5.10 4.54
N LEU A 92 -3.22 -6.18 3.82
CA LEU A 92 -3.30 -6.19 2.37
C LEU A 92 -4.76 -6.06 1.89
N ALA A 93 -5.70 -6.77 2.54
CA ALA A 93 -7.12 -6.64 2.26
C ALA A 93 -7.64 -5.22 2.52
N LYS A 94 -7.27 -4.62 3.67
CA LYS A 94 -7.65 -3.24 4.00
C LYS A 94 -7.05 -2.23 3.02
N ALA A 95 -5.78 -2.37 2.65
CA ALA A 95 -5.12 -1.48 1.71
C ALA A 95 -5.74 -1.58 0.30
N ALA A 96 -6.07 -2.80 -0.15
CA ALA A 96 -6.76 -3.00 -1.43
C ALA A 96 -8.15 -2.36 -1.46
N LYS A 97 -8.93 -2.43 -0.36
CA LYS A 97 -10.20 -1.70 -0.24
C LYS A 97 -10.00 -0.19 -0.31
N CYS A 98 -8.98 0.34 0.37
CA CYS A 98 -8.64 1.76 0.29
C CYS A 98 -8.27 2.17 -1.15
N ASN A 99 -7.48 1.35 -1.83
CA ASN A 99 -7.08 1.62 -3.21
C ASN A 99 -8.28 1.64 -4.17
N ALA A 100 -9.18 0.67 -4.06
CA ALA A 100 -10.43 0.64 -4.82
C ALA A 100 -11.27 1.90 -4.57
N PHE A 101 -11.40 2.32 -3.30
CA PHE A 101 -12.13 3.54 -2.92
C PHE A 101 -11.51 4.81 -3.54
N ILE A 102 -10.18 4.96 -3.45
CA ILE A 102 -9.46 6.10 -4.06
C ILE A 102 -9.68 6.13 -5.57
N ASN A 103 -9.72 4.96 -6.20
CA ASN A 103 -10.02 4.79 -7.62
C ASN A 103 -11.54 4.84 -7.93
N ARG A 104 -12.36 5.34 -6.99
CA ARG A 104 -13.81 5.55 -7.13
C ARG A 104 -14.58 4.27 -7.49
N ARG A 105 -14.15 3.11 -6.98
CA ARG A 105 -14.82 1.82 -7.16
C ARG A 105 -15.39 1.32 -5.83
N GLY A 106 -16.59 0.75 -5.88
CA GLY A 106 -17.25 0.11 -4.74
C GLY A 106 -16.86 -1.37 -4.55
N TYR A 107 -15.89 -1.87 -5.31
CA TYR A 107 -15.42 -3.27 -5.25
C TYR A 107 -13.94 -3.37 -5.55
N VAL A 108 -13.29 -4.39 -4.98
CA VAL A 108 -11.85 -4.65 -5.15
C VAL A 108 -11.60 -5.53 -6.37
N ILE A 109 -10.55 -5.20 -7.13
CA ILE A 109 -10.04 -6.02 -8.23
C ILE A 109 -8.59 -6.48 -7.93
N PRO A 110 -8.04 -7.48 -8.65
CA PRO A 110 -6.68 -7.96 -8.42
C PRO A 110 -5.60 -6.86 -8.51
N ASP A 111 -5.81 -5.87 -9.35
CA ASP A 111 -4.84 -4.78 -9.53
C ASP A 111 -4.73 -3.90 -8.28
N ASP A 112 -5.82 -3.70 -7.54
CA ASP A 112 -5.75 -3.01 -6.24
C ASP A 112 -4.82 -3.70 -5.24
N VAL A 113 -4.79 -5.03 -5.27
CA VAL A 113 -3.89 -5.82 -4.43
C VAL A 113 -2.44 -5.66 -4.91
N ARG A 114 -2.21 -5.68 -6.24
CA ARG A 114 -0.87 -5.57 -6.84
C ARG A 114 -0.23 -4.21 -6.57
N GLU A 115 -1.00 -3.14 -6.64
CA GLU A 115 -0.51 -1.77 -6.42
C GLU A 115 -0.01 -1.56 -4.98
N VAL A 116 -0.66 -2.17 -3.99
CA VAL A 116 -0.34 -1.93 -2.57
C VAL A 116 0.52 -3.02 -1.92
N ILE A 117 0.77 -4.15 -2.59
CA ILE A 117 1.42 -5.32 -1.99
C ILE A 117 2.83 -5.02 -1.49
N TYR A 118 3.62 -4.25 -2.24
CA TYR A 118 4.99 -3.92 -1.84
C TYR A 118 5.03 -3.06 -0.59
N ASP A 119 4.16 -2.06 -0.49
CA ASP A 119 4.11 -1.16 0.67
C ASP A 119 3.60 -1.86 1.93
N VAL A 120 2.77 -2.88 1.76
CA VAL A 120 2.23 -3.69 2.87
C VAL A 120 3.24 -4.73 3.33
N LEU A 121 3.95 -5.42 2.41
CA LEU A 121 4.76 -6.61 2.74
C LEU A 121 6.26 -6.34 2.85
N ARG A 122 6.79 -5.30 2.24
CA ARG A 122 8.24 -4.99 2.18
C ARG A 122 8.96 -4.98 3.54
N HIS A 123 8.25 -4.80 4.62
CA HIS A 123 8.81 -4.69 5.98
C HIS A 123 8.33 -5.80 6.93
N ARG A 124 7.82 -6.90 6.36
CA ARG A 124 7.17 -7.97 7.13
C ARG A 124 7.78 -9.33 6.84
#